data_14dd1d781e682dcea72333b10c8edf13
#
_entry.id   14dd1d781e682dcea72333b10c8edf13
#
_cell.length_a   1.000
_cell.length_b   1.000
_cell.length_c   1.000
_cell.angle_alpha   90.00
_cell.angle_beta   90.00
_cell.angle_gamma   90.00
#
_symmetry.space_group_name_H-M   'P 1'
#
loop_
_entity.id
_entity.type
_entity.pdbx_description
1 polymer ?
#
loop_
_entity_poly.entity_id
_entity_poly.type
_entity_poly.pdbx_seq_one_letter_code
_entity_poly.pdbx_strand_id
1 'polypeptide(L)'
;MVEYLTKSRQGQFLVVGVLFTILGFIFIPLNDAYSSILFYISIFFLGFYAAKHAVVETIKDRSPNVDLLMVLAAVGAVIIDFESEGAALLLIFAAAEVLEDYATNKSTSAISELMAQVPDTAQVLKENGDVVVTPTKELVIGDIVVVSKGGQIPIDGLIDRNAIVNEAALTGESVPVEKELKEEVFAGTINEGNVFHIEVNKTLNQTMFSNIIRMVEEAQNKPSRIAKFIDRIESKYVIGVLIIIPIFIFFLYYFLSLPLEEAFYRGMVLLTVASPCALMASATPATLSAISNGAKNGILFKGGAAMEALSTMNILYTDKTG
;
A
#
# COMPACT_ATOMS: atom_id res chain seq x y z
N MET A 1 -9.13 -6.57 -9.25
CA MET A 1 -7.97 -7.45 -9.49
C MET A 1 -7.60 -7.52 -10.97
N VAL A 2 -8.48 -7.98 -11.87
CA VAL A 2 -8.16 -8.05 -13.32
C VAL A 2 -7.70 -6.71 -13.87
N GLU A 3 -8.38 -5.62 -13.53
CA GLU A 3 -8.00 -4.26 -13.94
C GLU A 3 -6.63 -3.84 -13.39
N TYR A 4 -6.28 -4.24 -12.18
CA TYR A 4 -4.96 -3.99 -11.58
C TYR A 4 -3.87 -4.76 -12.33
N LEU A 5 -4.09 -6.05 -12.65
CA LEU A 5 -3.15 -6.87 -13.41
C LEU A 5 -2.85 -6.30 -14.80
N THR A 6 -3.83 -5.67 -15.44
CA THR A 6 -3.65 -5.09 -16.78
C THR A 6 -3.05 -3.68 -16.75
N LYS A 7 -3.27 -2.89 -15.68
CA LYS A 7 -2.77 -1.53 -15.55
C LYS A 7 -1.37 -1.44 -14.91
N SER A 8 -1.05 -2.33 -13.96
CA SER A 8 0.26 -2.32 -13.32
C SER A 8 1.31 -3.02 -14.18
N ARG A 9 2.53 -2.45 -14.26
CA ARG A 9 3.64 -3.07 -15.00
C ARG A 9 4.03 -4.42 -14.42
N GLN A 10 4.03 -4.55 -13.09
CA GLN A 10 4.29 -5.83 -12.41
C GLN A 10 3.23 -6.87 -12.77
N GLY A 11 1.93 -6.50 -12.76
CA GLY A 11 0.86 -7.38 -13.18
C GLY A 11 0.99 -7.85 -14.64
N GLN A 12 1.39 -6.97 -15.56
CA GLN A 12 1.63 -7.35 -16.96
C GLN A 12 2.77 -8.36 -17.10
N PHE A 13 3.89 -8.15 -16.37
CA PHE A 13 5.01 -9.08 -16.34
C PHE A 13 4.61 -10.44 -15.75
N LEU A 14 3.81 -10.44 -14.67
CA LEU A 14 3.25 -11.67 -14.10
C LEU A 14 2.41 -12.43 -15.14
N VAL A 15 1.48 -11.78 -15.84
CA VAL A 15 0.62 -12.42 -16.83
C VAL A 15 1.45 -13.03 -17.96
N VAL A 16 2.44 -12.31 -18.47
CA VAL A 16 3.35 -12.82 -19.52
C VAL A 16 4.16 -14.00 -18.99
N GLY A 17 4.72 -13.90 -17.79
CA GLY A 17 5.48 -14.98 -17.17
C GLY A 17 4.64 -16.24 -16.96
N VAL A 18 3.42 -16.09 -16.44
CA VAL A 18 2.45 -17.20 -16.30
C VAL A 18 2.19 -17.90 -17.63
N LEU A 19 1.95 -17.11 -18.69
CA LEU A 19 1.70 -17.65 -20.03
C LEU A 19 2.88 -18.50 -20.51
N PHE A 20 4.11 -18.00 -20.37
CA PHE A 20 5.29 -18.74 -20.79
C PHE A 20 5.56 -19.97 -19.88
N THR A 21 5.26 -19.88 -18.59
CA THR A 21 5.34 -21.07 -17.70
C THR A 21 4.39 -22.18 -18.15
N ILE A 22 3.12 -21.83 -18.44
CA ILE A 22 2.11 -22.79 -18.91
C ILE A 22 2.53 -23.40 -20.25
N LEU A 23 2.98 -22.58 -21.17
CA LEU A 23 3.49 -23.05 -22.47
C LEU A 23 4.71 -23.97 -22.25
N GLY A 24 5.64 -23.63 -21.37
CA GLY A 24 6.78 -24.46 -21.02
C GLY A 24 6.33 -25.88 -20.60
N PHE A 25 5.39 -25.98 -19.68
CA PHE A 25 4.86 -27.28 -19.24
C PHE A 25 4.13 -28.05 -20.35
N ILE A 26 3.42 -27.40 -21.25
CA ILE A 26 2.74 -28.02 -22.39
C ILE A 26 3.77 -28.59 -23.39
N PHE A 27 4.92 -27.92 -23.55
CA PHE A 27 5.93 -28.33 -24.54
C PHE A 27 6.92 -29.38 -24.02
N ILE A 28 6.98 -29.68 -22.70
CA ILE A 28 7.83 -30.77 -22.16
C ILE A 28 7.68 -32.08 -22.97
N PRO A 29 6.46 -32.63 -23.19
CA PRO A 29 6.32 -33.89 -23.91
C PRO A 29 6.58 -33.82 -25.41
N LEU A 30 6.65 -32.60 -25.99
CA LEU A 30 6.84 -32.39 -27.43
C LEU A 30 8.29 -32.14 -27.80
N ASN A 31 8.99 -31.29 -27.06
CA ASN A 31 10.40 -30.97 -27.30
C ASN A 31 11.00 -30.24 -26.11
N ASP A 32 11.95 -30.89 -25.47
CA ASP A 32 12.63 -30.43 -24.25
C ASP A 32 13.35 -29.09 -24.46
N ALA A 33 14.05 -28.90 -25.57
CA ALA A 33 14.78 -27.66 -25.86
C ALA A 33 13.86 -26.44 -25.99
N TYR A 34 12.68 -26.60 -26.60
CA TYR A 34 11.68 -25.50 -26.66
C TYR A 34 11.07 -25.21 -25.30
N SER A 35 10.84 -26.25 -24.50
CA SER A 35 10.35 -26.13 -23.13
C SER A 35 11.32 -25.31 -22.26
N SER A 36 12.60 -25.64 -22.28
CA SER A 36 13.64 -24.91 -21.54
C SER A 36 13.70 -23.44 -21.92
N ILE A 37 13.66 -23.12 -23.23
CA ILE A 37 13.65 -21.72 -23.70
C ILE A 37 12.43 -20.96 -23.15
N LEU A 38 11.24 -21.59 -23.13
CA LEU A 38 10.03 -20.99 -22.61
C LEU A 38 10.14 -20.73 -21.09
N PHE A 39 10.74 -21.65 -20.34
CA PHE A 39 11.00 -21.45 -18.91
C PHE A 39 12.02 -20.34 -18.67
N TYR A 40 13.08 -20.20 -19.45
CA TYR A 40 14.02 -19.07 -19.32
C TYR A 40 13.34 -17.73 -19.59
N ILE A 41 12.47 -17.66 -20.60
CA ILE A 41 11.68 -16.43 -20.86
C ILE A 41 10.74 -16.14 -19.66
N SER A 42 10.10 -17.18 -19.13
CA SER A 42 9.24 -17.05 -17.95
C SER A 42 10.02 -16.54 -16.73
N ILE A 43 11.18 -17.14 -16.43
CA ILE A 43 12.07 -16.74 -15.34
C ILE A 43 12.47 -15.27 -15.47
N PHE A 44 12.78 -14.81 -16.68
CA PHE A 44 13.10 -13.42 -16.92
C PHE A 44 11.95 -12.48 -16.57
N PHE A 45 10.73 -12.76 -17.05
CA PHE A 45 9.58 -11.91 -16.77
C PHE A 45 9.16 -11.96 -15.30
N LEU A 46 9.10 -13.13 -14.68
CA LEU A 46 8.70 -13.30 -13.29
C LEU A 46 9.75 -12.77 -12.30
N GLY A 47 11.03 -12.97 -12.62
CA GLY A 47 12.15 -12.59 -11.75
C GLY A 47 12.61 -11.13 -11.92
N PHE A 48 12.18 -10.42 -12.96
CA PHE A 48 12.70 -9.08 -13.27
C PHE A 48 12.53 -8.08 -12.13
N TYR A 49 11.32 -7.98 -11.58
CA TYR A 49 11.04 -7.03 -10.51
C TYR A 49 11.71 -7.45 -9.20
N ALA A 50 11.65 -8.73 -8.84
CA ALA A 50 12.33 -9.26 -7.67
C ALA A 50 13.85 -9.03 -7.74
N ALA A 51 14.49 -9.30 -8.89
CA ALA A 51 15.90 -9.05 -9.11
C ALA A 51 16.24 -7.55 -9.03
N LYS A 52 15.39 -6.69 -9.60
CA LYS A 52 15.56 -5.23 -9.51
C LYS A 52 15.49 -4.76 -8.05
N HIS A 53 14.49 -5.20 -7.29
CA HIS A 53 14.33 -4.87 -5.87
C HIS A 53 15.52 -5.39 -5.06
N ALA A 54 15.88 -6.66 -5.21
CA ALA A 54 17.02 -7.28 -4.54
C ALA A 54 18.32 -6.48 -4.73
N VAL A 55 18.61 -6.07 -5.96
CA VAL A 55 19.85 -5.33 -6.27
C VAL A 55 19.77 -3.88 -5.79
N VAL A 56 18.67 -3.17 -6.09
CA VAL A 56 18.54 -1.74 -5.78
C VAL A 56 18.56 -1.51 -4.27
N GLU A 57 17.78 -2.28 -3.51
CA GLU A 57 17.70 -2.14 -2.05
C GLU A 57 18.99 -2.59 -1.37
N THR A 58 19.59 -3.72 -1.80
CA THR A 58 20.87 -4.17 -1.27
C THR A 58 21.95 -3.10 -1.44
N ILE A 59 21.99 -2.39 -2.60
CA ILE A 59 22.96 -1.32 -2.83
C ILE A 59 22.63 -0.07 -2.02
N LYS A 60 21.33 0.32 -1.96
CA LYS A 60 20.87 1.53 -1.28
C LYS A 60 21.07 1.43 0.23
N ASP A 61 20.68 0.31 0.81
CA ASP A 61 20.68 0.11 2.28
C ASP A 61 22.00 -0.55 2.76
N ARG A 62 22.88 -0.91 1.82
CA ARG A 62 24.14 -1.62 2.08
C ARG A 62 23.96 -2.90 2.89
N SER A 63 22.83 -3.54 2.71
CA SER A 63 22.45 -4.77 3.42
C SER A 63 21.60 -5.67 2.52
N PRO A 64 21.86 -6.98 2.51
CA PRO A 64 21.07 -7.90 1.70
C PRO A 64 19.65 -7.99 2.25
N ASN A 65 18.67 -8.02 1.34
CA ASN A 65 17.25 -8.21 1.65
C ASN A 65 16.80 -9.65 1.30
N VAL A 66 15.56 -9.96 1.66
CA VAL A 66 14.97 -11.31 1.45
C VAL A 66 14.83 -11.65 -0.03
N ASP A 67 14.56 -10.68 -0.89
CA ASP A 67 14.41 -10.88 -2.33
C ASP A 67 15.68 -11.45 -2.97
N LEU A 68 16.85 -11.11 -2.39
CA LEU A 68 18.13 -11.67 -2.83
C LEU A 68 18.18 -13.19 -2.68
N LEU A 69 17.60 -13.76 -1.60
CA LEU A 69 17.54 -15.21 -1.40
C LEU A 69 16.71 -15.88 -2.50
N MET A 70 15.60 -15.28 -2.86
CA MET A 70 14.72 -15.76 -3.93
C MET A 70 15.41 -15.77 -5.28
N VAL A 71 16.05 -14.66 -5.64
CA VAL A 71 16.76 -14.52 -6.91
C VAL A 71 17.91 -15.52 -6.99
N LEU A 72 18.67 -15.70 -5.91
CA LEU A 72 19.75 -16.68 -5.84
C LEU A 72 19.23 -18.12 -5.96
N ALA A 73 18.06 -18.43 -5.35
CA ALA A 73 17.45 -19.75 -5.50
C ALA A 73 17.04 -20.04 -6.95
N ALA A 74 16.42 -19.06 -7.62
CA ALA A 74 16.04 -19.19 -9.03
C ALA A 74 17.25 -19.31 -9.96
N VAL A 75 18.29 -18.52 -9.74
CA VAL A 75 19.55 -18.61 -10.49
C VAL A 75 20.22 -19.97 -10.23
N GLY A 76 20.22 -20.44 -8.99
CA GLY A 76 20.74 -21.75 -8.63
C GLY A 76 20.01 -22.90 -9.33
N ALA A 77 18.67 -22.83 -9.42
CA ALA A 77 17.88 -23.80 -10.16
C ALA A 77 18.25 -23.84 -11.66
N VAL A 78 18.44 -22.67 -12.27
CA VAL A 78 18.90 -22.57 -13.67
C VAL A 78 20.29 -23.18 -13.89
N ILE A 79 21.22 -23.00 -12.94
CA ILE A 79 22.60 -23.52 -13.05
C ILE A 79 22.64 -25.05 -13.07
N ILE A 80 21.68 -25.71 -12.45
CA ILE A 80 21.61 -27.18 -12.36
C ILE A 80 20.54 -27.78 -13.30
N ASP A 81 20.15 -27.03 -14.34
CA ASP A 81 19.17 -27.45 -15.36
C ASP A 81 17.77 -27.81 -14.78
N PHE A 82 17.35 -27.13 -13.68
CA PHE A 82 16.04 -27.24 -13.06
C PHE A 82 15.21 -25.96 -13.34
N GLU A 83 15.17 -25.52 -14.58
CA GLU A 83 14.52 -24.28 -15.00
C GLU A 83 12.99 -24.29 -14.77
N SER A 84 12.35 -25.47 -14.83
CA SER A 84 10.90 -25.60 -14.54
C SER A 84 10.58 -25.29 -13.08
N GLU A 85 11.40 -25.76 -12.15
CA GLU A 85 11.28 -25.45 -10.72
C GLU A 85 11.60 -23.99 -10.43
N GLY A 86 12.64 -23.44 -11.09
CA GLY A 86 12.98 -22.02 -11.01
C GLY A 86 11.84 -21.12 -11.48
N ALA A 87 11.20 -21.47 -12.60
CA ALA A 87 10.04 -20.75 -13.11
C ALA A 87 8.82 -20.86 -12.17
N ALA A 88 8.54 -22.06 -11.65
CA ALA A 88 7.45 -22.29 -10.70
C ALA A 88 7.67 -21.53 -9.38
N LEU A 89 8.89 -21.49 -8.87
CA LEU A 89 9.29 -20.74 -7.70
C LEU A 89 9.00 -19.23 -7.91
N LEU A 90 9.52 -18.64 -8.96
CA LEU A 90 9.32 -17.22 -9.26
C LEU A 90 7.87 -16.89 -9.56
N LEU A 91 7.10 -17.82 -10.13
CA LEU A 91 5.66 -17.66 -10.33
C LEU A 91 4.92 -17.46 -9.01
N ILE A 92 5.19 -18.32 -8.02
CA ILE A 92 4.55 -18.23 -6.70
C ILE A 92 4.90 -16.90 -6.04
N PHE A 93 6.16 -16.50 -6.09
CA PHE A 93 6.62 -15.25 -5.48
C PHE A 93 6.07 -14.01 -6.20
N ALA A 94 6.15 -13.93 -7.52
CA ALA A 94 5.61 -12.81 -8.28
C ALA A 94 4.08 -12.67 -8.09
N ALA A 95 3.37 -13.80 -7.98
CA ALA A 95 1.95 -13.79 -7.67
C ALA A 95 1.67 -13.27 -6.26
N ALA A 96 2.47 -13.68 -5.26
CA ALA A 96 2.34 -13.21 -3.89
C ALA A 96 2.63 -11.70 -3.78
N GLU A 97 3.70 -11.20 -4.43
CA GLU A 97 4.07 -9.78 -4.48
C GLU A 97 2.96 -8.92 -5.10
N VAL A 98 2.42 -9.34 -6.25
CA VAL A 98 1.31 -8.63 -6.91
C VAL A 98 0.04 -8.64 -6.07
N LEU A 99 -0.24 -9.71 -5.31
CA LEU A 99 -1.37 -9.78 -4.38
C LEU A 99 -1.18 -8.83 -3.20
N GLU A 100 0.03 -8.75 -2.65
CA GLU A 100 0.39 -7.84 -1.56
C GLU A 100 0.25 -6.38 -2.00
N ASP A 101 0.80 -6.03 -3.16
CA ASP A 101 0.67 -4.71 -3.77
C ASP A 101 -0.81 -4.34 -4.01
N TYR A 102 -1.60 -5.26 -4.53
CA TYR A 102 -3.03 -5.05 -4.72
C TYR A 102 -3.76 -4.80 -3.40
N ALA A 103 -3.47 -5.58 -2.36
CA ALA A 103 -4.08 -5.44 -1.04
C ALA A 103 -3.72 -4.09 -0.40
N THR A 104 -2.46 -3.69 -0.51
CA THR A 104 -1.94 -2.40 -0.03
C THR A 104 -2.58 -1.23 -0.77
N ASN A 105 -2.60 -1.26 -2.10
CA ASN A 105 -3.21 -0.21 -2.92
C ASN A 105 -4.73 -0.09 -2.67
N LYS A 106 -5.43 -1.21 -2.49
CA LYS A 106 -6.85 -1.19 -2.16
C LYS A 106 -7.12 -0.58 -0.78
N SER A 107 -6.26 -0.82 0.19
CA SER A 107 -6.36 -0.19 1.52
C SER A 107 -6.10 1.32 1.45
N THR A 108 -5.17 1.76 0.61
CA THR A 108 -4.85 3.19 0.40
C THR A 108 -5.94 3.91 -0.39
N SER A 109 -6.63 3.24 -1.34
CA SER A 109 -7.72 3.84 -2.13
C SER A 109 -8.93 4.26 -1.28
N ALA A 110 -9.09 3.69 -0.08
CA ALA A 110 -10.11 4.12 0.86
C ALA A 110 -9.96 5.58 1.31
N ILE A 111 -8.74 6.09 1.35
CA ILE A 111 -8.46 7.51 1.63
C ILE A 111 -8.88 8.39 0.45
N SER A 112 -8.64 7.92 -0.79
CA SER A 112 -9.10 8.63 -1.98
C SER A 112 -10.63 8.74 -2.05
N GLU A 113 -11.37 7.76 -1.52
CA GLU A 113 -12.84 7.85 -1.40
C GLU A 113 -13.27 8.91 -0.38
N LEU A 114 -12.50 9.11 0.70
CA LEU A 114 -12.72 10.22 1.62
C LEU A 114 -12.44 11.56 0.94
N MET A 115 -11.37 11.67 0.16
CA MET A 115 -11.06 12.90 -0.60
C MET A 115 -12.15 13.29 -1.60
N ALA A 116 -12.87 12.33 -2.16
CA ALA A 116 -13.99 12.59 -3.06
C ALA A 116 -15.20 13.28 -2.39
N GLN A 117 -15.18 13.42 -1.07
CA GLN A 117 -16.20 14.17 -0.31
C GLN A 117 -15.98 15.69 -0.32
N VAL A 118 -14.88 16.19 -0.87
CA VAL A 118 -14.67 17.65 -1.03
C VAL A 118 -14.88 18.00 -2.50
N PRO A 119 -15.73 18.98 -2.84
CA PRO A 119 -15.95 19.39 -4.23
C PRO A 119 -14.68 19.92 -4.88
N ASP A 120 -14.44 19.52 -6.13
CA ASP A 120 -13.30 20.00 -6.92
C ASP A 120 -13.44 21.48 -7.32
N THR A 121 -14.67 22.03 -7.28
CA THR A 121 -14.99 23.41 -7.66
C THR A 121 -15.84 24.11 -6.63
N ALA A 122 -15.69 25.44 -6.54
CA ALA A 122 -16.43 26.32 -5.67
C ALA A 122 -17.08 27.45 -6.48
N GLN A 123 -18.21 27.97 -6.00
CA GLN A 123 -18.86 29.17 -6.55
C GLN A 123 -18.34 30.38 -5.79
N VAL A 124 -17.48 31.18 -6.43
CA VAL A 124 -16.85 32.40 -5.84
C VAL A 124 -17.64 33.62 -6.23
N LEU A 125 -18.09 34.40 -5.23
CA LEU A 125 -18.72 35.69 -5.44
C LEU A 125 -17.63 36.75 -5.64
N LYS A 126 -17.63 37.40 -6.81
CA LYS A 126 -16.69 38.49 -7.11
C LYS A 126 -17.23 39.81 -6.66
N GLU A 127 -16.36 40.82 -6.53
CA GLU A 127 -16.71 42.17 -6.09
C GLU A 127 -17.78 42.86 -6.97
N ASN A 128 -17.88 42.45 -8.24
CA ASN A 128 -18.91 42.95 -9.18
C ASN A 128 -20.29 42.28 -9.00
N GLY A 129 -20.42 41.34 -8.05
CA GLY A 129 -21.65 40.57 -7.77
C GLY A 129 -21.83 39.30 -8.64
N ASP A 130 -20.91 39.03 -9.55
CA ASP A 130 -20.96 37.80 -10.36
C ASP A 130 -20.48 36.60 -9.59
N VAL A 131 -21.12 35.42 -9.84
CA VAL A 131 -20.70 34.16 -9.29
C VAL A 131 -19.91 33.39 -10.35
N VAL A 132 -18.66 33.10 -10.05
CA VAL A 132 -17.74 32.35 -10.95
C VAL A 132 -17.39 31.02 -10.36
N VAL A 133 -17.47 29.95 -11.17
CA VAL A 133 -17.00 28.62 -10.78
C VAL A 133 -15.48 28.58 -10.88
N THR A 134 -14.85 28.35 -9.75
CA THR A 134 -13.38 28.32 -9.59
C THR A 134 -12.95 26.96 -9.03
N PRO A 135 -11.85 26.36 -9.49
CA PRO A 135 -11.30 25.15 -8.86
C PRO A 135 -11.00 25.39 -7.38
N THR A 136 -11.41 24.45 -6.51
CA THR A 136 -11.23 24.60 -5.04
C THR A 136 -9.76 24.82 -4.65
N LYS A 137 -8.83 24.22 -5.39
CA LYS A 137 -7.38 24.38 -5.18
C LYS A 137 -6.82 25.78 -5.49
N GLU A 138 -7.58 26.60 -6.20
CA GLU A 138 -7.21 27.98 -6.58
C GLU A 138 -7.80 29.03 -5.63
N LEU A 139 -8.63 28.60 -4.66
CA LEU A 139 -9.19 29.51 -3.65
C LEU A 139 -8.08 30.09 -2.77
N VAL A 140 -8.22 31.35 -2.46
CA VAL A 140 -7.31 32.10 -1.58
C VAL A 140 -8.06 32.64 -0.36
N ILE A 141 -7.31 32.92 0.70
CA ILE A 141 -7.87 33.50 1.93
C ILE A 141 -8.49 34.88 1.58
N GLY A 142 -9.74 35.11 2.03
CA GLY A 142 -10.53 36.29 1.75
C GLY A 142 -11.51 36.09 0.57
N ASP A 143 -11.43 35.06 -0.22
CA ASP A 143 -12.46 34.76 -1.22
C ASP A 143 -13.82 34.51 -0.53
N ILE A 144 -14.90 34.93 -1.16
CA ILE A 144 -16.27 34.68 -0.70
C ILE A 144 -16.88 33.57 -1.54
N VAL A 145 -17.19 32.46 -0.90
CA VAL A 145 -17.77 31.28 -1.55
C VAL A 145 -19.24 31.16 -1.24
N VAL A 146 -20.08 30.96 -2.26
CA VAL A 146 -21.53 30.77 -2.13
C VAL A 146 -21.85 29.28 -1.96
N VAL A 147 -22.59 28.93 -0.91
CA VAL A 147 -23.03 27.56 -0.68
C VAL A 147 -24.55 27.50 -0.67
N SER A 148 -25.12 26.88 -1.71
CA SER A 148 -26.55 26.69 -1.86
C SER A 148 -27.09 25.64 -0.90
N LYS A 149 -28.39 25.61 -0.67
CA LYS A 149 -29.04 24.52 0.09
C LYS A 149 -28.79 23.16 -0.55
N GLY A 150 -28.38 22.17 0.26
CA GLY A 150 -27.96 20.86 -0.18
C GLY A 150 -26.56 20.84 -0.81
N GLY A 151 -25.92 21.99 -0.93
CA GLY A 151 -24.57 22.13 -1.46
C GLY A 151 -23.52 21.66 -0.46
N GLN A 152 -22.48 21.05 -0.97
CA GLN A 152 -21.31 20.63 -0.20
C GLN A 152 -20.35 21.79 -0.05
N ILE A 153 -19.81 21.98 1.17
CA ILE A 153 -18.87 23.03 1.50
C ILE A 153 -17.49 22.69 0.91
N PRO A 154 -16.92 23.55 0.04
CA PRO A 154 -15.69 23.22 -0.67
C PRO A 154 -14.42 23.50 0.13
N ILE A 155 -14.45 24.43 1.10
CA ILE A 155 -13.29 24.89 1.85
C ILE A 155 -13.69 25.37 3.24
N ASP A 156 -12.77 25.33 4.22
CA ASP A 156 -13.00 25.87 5.55
C ASP A 156 -13.09 27.40 5.52
N GLY A 157 -13.98 27.97 6.33
CA GLY A 157 -14.12 29.42 6.44
C GLY A 157 -15.23 29.83 7.42
N LEU A 158 -15.45 31.15 7.52
CA LEU A 158 -16.42 31.77 8.43
C LEU A 158 -17.72 32.12 7.69
N ILE A 159 -18.85 31.79 8.27
CA ILE A 159 -20.16 32.05 7.65
C ILE A 159 -20.65 33.47 7.90
N ASP A 160 -21.36 34.04 6.90
CA ASP A 160 -21.93 35.39 6.93
C ASP A 160 -23.29 35.48 7.64
N ARG A 161 -23.91 34.35 8.00
CA ARG A 161 -25.22 34.25 8.67
C ARG A 161 -25.40 32.90 9.35
N ASN A 162 -26.42 32.81 10.20
CA ASN A 162 -26.75 31.54 10.82
C ASN A 162 -27.12 30.49 9.76
N ALA A 163 -26.61 29.27 9.93
CA ALA A 163 -26.74 28.17 9.01
C ALA A 163 -27.00 26.85 9.74
N ILE A 164 -27.59 25.88 9.02
CA ILE A 164 -27.74 24.51 9.49
C ILE A 164 -26.83 23.63 8.62
N VAL A 165 -25.86 22.98 9.24
CA VAL A 165 -24.82 22.21 8.55
C VAL A 165 -24.79 20.79 9.05
N ASN A 166 -24.79 19.84 8.13
CA ASN A 166 -24.60 18.43 8.44
C ASN A 166 -23.10 18.13 8.42
N GLU A 167 -22.55 17.84 9.58
CA GLU A 167 -21.13 17.56 9.79
C GLU A 167 -20.83 16.04 9.87
N ALA A 168 -21.75 15.17 9.43
CA ALA A 168 -21.59 13.71 9.50
C ALA A 168 -20.31 13.19 8.81
N ALA A 169 -19.87 13.88 7.78
CA ALA A 169 -18.61 13.53 7.07
C ALA A 169 -17.36 13.65 7.96
N LEU A 170 -17.39 14.50 8.99
CA LEU A 170 -16.28 14.74 9.92
C LEU A 170 -16.50 14.09 11.29
N THR A 171 -17.73 14.20 11.82
CA THR A 171 -18.04 13.78 13.19
C THR A 171 -18.66 12.37 13.26
N GLY A 172 -19.20 11.88 12.14
CA GLY A 172 -19.99 10.66 12.07
C GLY A 172 -21.43 10.81 12.63
N GLU A 173 -21.79 11.98 13.17
CA GLU A 173 -23.13 12.26 13.69
C GLU A 173 -24.02 12.88 12.58
N SER A 174 -25.12 12.20 12.25
CA SER A 174 -26.03 12.64 11.18
C SER A 174 -27.01 13.75 11.62
N VAL A 175 -26.93 14.19 12.87
CA VAL A 175 -27.77 15.29 13.36
C VAL A 175 -27.16 16.62 12.91
N PRO A 176 -27.91 17.44 12.13
CA PRO A 176 -27.40 18.73 11.69
C PRO A 176 -27.10 19.67 12.86
N VAL A 177 -26.05 20.46 12.74
CA VAL A 177 -25.59 21.41 13.74
C VAL A 177 -25.99 22.82 13.30
N GLU A 178 -26.55 23.61 14.22
CA GLU A 178 -26.79 25.01 14.02
C GLU A 178 -25.51 25.79 14.23
N LYS A 179 -25.12 26.59 13.25
CA LYS A 179 -23.94 27.47 13.25
C LYS A 179 -24.39 28.93 13.32
N GLU A 180 -23.73 29.69 14.19
CA GLU A 180 -24.00 31.12 14.33
C GLU A 180 -23.13 31.96 13.38
N LEU A 181 -23.53 33.21 13.21
CA LEU A 181 -22.77 34.20 12.42
C LEU A 181 -21.30 34.25 12.83
N LYS A 182 -20.37 34.16 11.84
CA LYS A 182 -18.90 34.11 12.01
C LYS A 182 -18.39 32.82 12.67
N GLU A 183 -19.23 31.82 12.78
CA GLU A 183 -18.77 30.48 13.20
C GLU A 183 -18.10 29.76 12.01
N GLU A 184 -17.14 28.91 12.33
CA GLU A 184 -16.37 28.16 11.31
C GLU A 184 -17.17 26.97 10.80
N VAL A 185 -17.15 26.79 9.47
CA VAL A 185 -17.66 25.61 8.77
C VAL A 185 -16.53 24.92 8.03
N PHE A 186 -16.67 23.63 7.77
CA PHE A 186 -15.60 22.77 7.32
C PHE A 186 -15.87 22.18 5.94
N ALA A 187 -14.80 22.04 5.15
CA ALA A 187 -14.84 21.36 3.87
C ALA A 187 -15.43 19.94 3.98
N GLY A 188 -16.19 19.50 2.98
CA GLY A 188 -16.82 18.19 2.94
C GLY A 188 -18.16 18.08 3.68
N THR A 189 -18.55 19.06 4.51
CA THR A 189 -19.86 19.11 5.17
C THR A 189 -20.96 19.65 4.24
N ILE A 190 -22.23 19.48 4.59
CA ILE A 190 -23.37 19.78 3.71
C ILE A 190 -24.23 20.87 4.32
N ASN A 191 -24.58 21.91 3.54
CA ASN A 191 -25.56 22.92 3.94
C ASN A 191 -26.98 22.35 3.86
N GLU A 192 -27.67 22.16 4.98
CA GLU A 192 -29.07 21.76 5.04
C GLU A 192 -30.04 22.93 5.19
N GLY A 193 -29.51 24.12 5.48
CA GLY A 193 -30.29 25.35 5.66
C GLY A 193 -30.48 26.17 4.38
N ASN A 194 -30.60 27.48 4.57
CA ASN A 194 -30.66 28.44 3.47
C ASN A 194 -29.25 28.69 2.88
N VAL A 195 -29.21 29.34 1.71
CA VAL A 195 -27.96 29.77 1.11
C VAL A 195 -27.19 30.73 2.05
N PHE A 196 -25.90 30.52 2.18
CA PHE A 196 -24.99 31.38 2.92
C PHE A 196 -23.68 31.53 2.18
N HIS A 197 -22.88 32.51 2.61
CA HIS A 197 -21.54 32.76 2.07
C HIS A 197 -20.49 32.36 3.12
N ILE A 198 -19.37 31.90 2.63
CA ILE A 198 -18.20 31.53 3.43
C ILE A 198 -17.08 32.48 3.06
N GLU A 199 -16.52 33.18 4.03
CA GLU A 199 -15.26 33.91 3.89
C GLU A 199 -14.13 32.90 4.15
N VAL A 200 -13.33 32.59 3.14
CA VAL A 200 -12.22 31.62 3.20
C VAL A 200 -11.17 32.15 4.18
N ASN A 201 -10.92 31.36 5.23
CA ASN A 201 -9.93 31.70 6.27
C ASN A 201 -8.69 30.80 6.26
N LYS A 202 -8.71 29.70 5.50
CA LYS A 202 -7.61 28.73 5.37
C LYS A 202 -7.40 28.35 3.91
N THR A 203 -6.16 28.00 3.58
CA THR A 203 -5.87 27.36 2.27
C THR A 203 -6.31 25.91 2.28
N LEU A 204 -6.51 25.31 1.11
CA LEU A 204 -6.96 23.92 0.97
C LEU A 204 -6.11 22.92 1.80
N ASN A 205 -4.79 23.11 1.82
CA ASN A 205 -3.87 22.23 2.58
C ASN A 205 -3.96 22.42 4.11
N GLN A 206 -4.61 23.49 4.57
CA GLN A 206 -4.80 23.79 5.99
C GLN A 206 -6.20 23.47 6.49
N THR A 207 -7.10 22.99 5.61
CA THR A 207 -8.44 22.59 6.01
C THR A 207 -8.40 21.44 7.01
N MET A 208 -9.43 21.36 7.86
CA MET A 208 -9.57 20.26 8.82
C MET A 208 -9.53 18.91 8.09
N PHE A 209 -10.22 18.81 6.95
CA PHE A 209 -10.29 17.61 6.15
C PHE A 209 -8.91 17.19 5.59
N SER A 210 -8.15 18.14 5.02
CA SER A 210 -6.78 17.88 4.55
C SER A 210 -5.83 17.45 5.66
N ASN A 211 -6.02 18.01 6.86
CA ASN A 211 -5.24 17.58 8.04
C ASN A 211 -5.57 16.15 8.45
N ILE A 212 -6.85 15.73 8.43
CA ILE A 212 -7.25 14.35 8.70
C ILE A 212 -6.60 13.39 7.70
N ILE A 213 -6.69 13.71 6.40
CA ILE A 213 -6.05 12.89 5.35
C ILE A 213 -4.55 12.74 5.61
N ARG A 214 -3.86 13.85 5.85
CA ARG A 214 -2.42 13.83 6.14
C ARG A 214 -2.10 12.98 7.37
N MET A 215 -2.91 13.05 8.44
CA MET A 215 -2.73 12.21 9.63
C MET A 215 -2.91 10.72 9.31
N VAL A 216 -3.86 10.36 8.44
CA VAL A 216 -4.07 8.97 8.00
C VAL A 216 -2.90 8.50 7.14
N GLU A 217 -2.40 9.31 6.20
CA GLU A 217 -1.22 9.01 5.39
C GLU A 217 0.04 8.84 6.27
N GLU A 218 0.26 9.75 7.22
CA GLU A 218 1.35 9.64 8.17
C GLU A 218 1.23 8.38 9.05
N ALA A 219 0.00 8.03 9.44
CA ALA A 219 -0.27 6.83 10.22
C ALA A 219 0.01 5.55 9.43
N GLN A 220 -0.35 5.52 8.14
CA GLN A 220 -0.05 4.39 7.26
C GLN A 220 1.45 4.20 7.04
N ASN A 221 2.19 5.31 6.95
CA ASN A 221 3.65 5.29 6.78
C ASN A 221 4.42 4.98 8.08
N LYS A 222 3.74 4.90 9.24
CA LYS A 222 4.37 4.52 10.51
C LYS A 222 4.31 3.01 10.72
N PRO A 223 5.43 2.29 10.54
CA PRO A 223 5.46 0.85 10.68
C PRO A 223 5.10 0.42 12.11
N SER A 224 4.50 -0.76 12.23
CA SER A 224 4.21 -1.41 13.50
C SER A 224 5.51 -1.77 14.24
N ARG A 225 5.41 -2.12 15.52
CA ARG A 225 6.57 -2.60 16.28
C ARG A 225 7.11 -3.91 15.72
N ILE A 226 6.21 -4.78 15.30
CA ILE A 226 6.54 -6.07 14.67
C ILE A 226 7.27 -5.83 13.35
N ALA A 227 6.77 -4.94 12.47
CA ALA A 227 7.44 -4.59 11.23
C ALA A 227 8.87 -4.08 11.48
N LYS A 228 9.05 -3.12 12.39
CA LYS A 228 10.39 -2.61 12.77
C LYS A 228 11.32 -3.69 13.34
N PHE A 229 10.78 -4.67 14.04
CA PHE A 229 11.56 -5.79 14.57
C PHE A 229 12.00 -6.71 13.44
N ILE A 230 11.12 -7.02 12.49
CA ILE A 230 11.41 -7.81 11.30
C ILE A 230 12.50 -7.11 10.48
N ASP A 231 12.34 -5.83 10.11
CA ASP A 231 13.31 -5.05 9.35
C ASP A 231 14.71 -5.07 10.00
N ARG A 232 14.76 -4.99 11.32
CA ARG A 232 16.04 -5.01 12.07
C ARG A 232 16.76 -6.36 12.01
N ILE A 233 16.00 -7.44 11.96
CA ILE A 233 16.56 -8.80 11.97
C ILE A 233 16.81 -9.29 10.55
N GLU A 234 16.03 -8.83 9.57
CA GLU A 234 16.04 -9.30 8.20
C GLU A 234 17.43 -9.44 7.60
N SER A 235 18.19 -8.37 7.56
CA SER A 235 19.53 -8.36 6.97
C SER A 235 20.49 -9.34 7.66
N LYS A 236 20.44 -9.44 8.99
CA LYS A 236 21.29 -10.39 9.75
C LYS A 236 20.87 -11.83 9.47
N TYR A 237 19.58 -12.06 9.36
CA TYR A 237 19.01 -13.34 9.00
C TYR A 237 19.45 -13.77 7.60
N VAL A 238 19.31 -12.89 6.62
CA VAL A 238 19.72 -13.16 5.24
C VAL A 238 21.22 -13.47 5.15
N ILE A 239 22.07 -12.69 5.83
CA ILE A 239 23.53 -12.99 5.92
C ILE A 239 23.76 -14.36 6.55
N GLY A 240 23.04 -14.69 7.63
CA GLY A 240 23.15 -15.99 8.27
C GLY A 240 22.79 -17.13 7.32
N VAL A 241 21.71 -17.02 6.58
CA VAL A 241 21.26 -17.99 5.58
C VAL A 241 22.30 -18.12 4.48
N LEU A 242 22.83 -17.03 3.94
CA LEU A 242 23.87 -17.03 2.90
C LEU A 242 25.18 -17.71 3.35
N ILE A 243 25.50 -17.66 4.63
CA ILE A 243 26.67 -18.38 5.20
C ILE A 243 26.34 -19.86 5.43
N ILE A 244 25.16 -20.17 5.92
CA ILE A 244 24.77 -21.55 6.26
C ILE A 244 24.63 -22.42 5.00
N ILE A 245 24.12 -21.88 3.89
CA ILE A 245 23.86 -22.68 2.68
C ILE A 245 25.13 -23.31 2.09
N PRO A 246 26.23 -22.58 1.83
CA PRO A 246 27.46 -23.21 1.34
C PRO A 246 28.01 -24.26 2.32
N ILE A 247 27.91 -24.01 3.63
CA ILE A 247 28.32 -24.99 4.66
C ILE A 247 27.43 -26.23 4.61
N PHE A 248 26.13 -26.07 4.41
CA PHE A 248 25.18 -27.18 4.30
C PHE A 248 25.44 -28.00 3.04
N ILE A 249 25.68 -27.34 1.87
CA ILE A 249 26.04 -28.03 0.62
C ILE A 249 27.34 -28.82 0.80
N PHE A 250 28.37 -28.19 1.41
CA PHE A 250 29.64 -28.85 1.70
C PHE A 250 29.45 -30.07 2.62
N PHE A 251 28.62 -29.93 3.66
CA PHE A 251 28.29 -31.04 4.59
C PHE A 251 27.61 -32.20 3.87
N LEU A 252 26.62 -31.94 3.01
CA LEU A 252 25.94 -32.96 2.24
C LEU A 252 26.88 -33.70 1.29
N TYR A 253 27.73 -32.94 0.61
CA TYR A 253 28.69 -33.49 -0.36
C TYR A 253 29.77 -34.36 0.32
N TYR A 254 30.40 -33.82 1.38
CA TYR A 254 31.56 -34.47 2.02
C TYR A 254 31.19 -35.50 3.04
N PHE A 255 30.21 -35.28 3.92
CA PHE A 255 29.87 -36.22 5.01
C PHE A 255 28.81 -37.20 4.61
N LEU A 256 27.83 -36.82 3.76
CA LEU A 256 26.80 -37.73 3.31
C LEU A 256 27.13 -38.37 1.94
N SER A 257 28.26 -37.99 1.33
CA SER A 257 28.71 -38.52 0.02
C SER A 257 27.67 -38.42 -1.08
N LEU A 258 26.83 -37.37 -1.04
CA LEU A 258 25.84 -37.11 -2.09
C LEU A 258 26.54 -36.55 -3.33
N PRO A 259 26.03 -36.78 -4.55
CA PRO A 259 26.49 -36.10 -5.74
C PRO A 259 26.41 -34.60 -5.56
N LEU A 260 27.38 -33.85 -6.14
CA LEU A 260 27.42 -32.38 -5.99
C LEU A 260 26.14 -31.71 -6.48
N GLU A 261 25.57 -32.20 -7.57
CA GLU A 261 24.30 -31.70 -8.14
C GLU A 261 23.15 -31.86 -7.14
N GLU A 262 23.01 -33.03 -6.52
CA GLU A 262 21.97 -33.29 -5.50
C GLU A 262 22.21 -32.44 -4.23
N ALA A 263 23.46 -32.31 -3.78
CA ALA A 263 23.79 -31.50 -2.62
C ALA A 263 23.48 -30.02 -2.89
N PHE A 264 23.77 -29.53 -4.10
CA PHE A 264 23.48 -28.17 -4.53
C PHE A 264 21.96 -27.94 -4.64
N TYR A 265 21.22 -28.85 -5.27
CA TYR A 265 19.75 -28.82 -5.33
C TYR A 265 19.12 -28.68 -3.94
N ARG A 266 19.53 -29.53 -2.99
CA ARG A 266 19.04 -29.46 -1.60
C ARG A 266 19.40 -28.14 -0.92
N GLY A 267 20.56 -27.56 -1.23
CA GLY A 267 20.96 -26.23 -0.80
C GLY A 267 20.03 -25.14 -1.34
N MET A 268 19.63 -25.23 -2.61
CA MET A 268 18.70 -24.26 -3.23
C MET A 268 17.29 -24.42 -2.66
N VAL A 269 16.83 -25.65 -2.40
CA VAL A 269 15.56 -25.87 -1.70
C VAL A 269 15.59 -25.26 -0.30
N LEU A 270 16.71 -25.44 0.45
CA LEU A 270 16.85 -24.81 1.77
C LEU A 270 16.81 -23.29 1.66
N LEU A 271 17.46 -22.69 0.65
CA LEU A 271 17.46 -21.26 0.38
C LEU A 271 16.03 -20.72 0.18
N THR A 272 15.23 -21.45 -0.59
CA THR A 272 13.83 -21.11 -0.85
C THR A 272 12.98 -21.16 0.42
N VAL A 273 13.10 -22.25 1.19
CA VAL A 273 12.31 -22.46 2.42
C VAL A 273 12.73 -21.52 3.54
N ALA A 274 13.99 -21.09 3.55
CA ALA A 274 14.52 -20.13 4.52
C ALA A 274 14.04 -18.69 4.28
N SER A 275 13.28 -18.42 3.22
CA SER A 275 12.73 -17.05 3.00
C SER A 275 11.59 -16.75 3.98
N PRO A 276 11.66 -15.65 4.75
CA PRO A 276 10.61 -15.23 5.68
C PRO A 276 9.48 -14.41 5.03
N CYS A 277 9.32 -14.45 3.69
CA CYS A 277 8.36 -13.62 2.94
C CYS A 277 6.93 -13.73 3.47
N ALA A 278 6.48 -14.94 3.87
CA ALA A 278 5.15 -15.14 4.43
C ALA A 278 4.93 -14.36 5.74
N LEU A 279 5.97 -14.18 6.55
CA LEU A 279 5.92 -13.39 7.78
C LEU A 279 5.78 -11.90 7.46
N MET A 280 6.54 -11.41 6.49
CA MET A 280 6.48 -10.01 6.03
C MET A 280 5.11 -9.69 5.42
N ALA A 281 4.65 -10.51 4.48
CA ALA A 281 3.39 -10.35 3.78
C ALA A 281 2.15 -10.41 4.70
N SER A 282 2.24 -11.00 5.88
CA SER A 282 1.11 -11.10 6.81
C SER A 282 0.91 -9.85 7.67
N ALA A 283 1.97 -9.13 8.02
CA ALA A 283 1.93 -8.06 9.01
C ALA A 283 1.48 -6.71 8.42
N THR A 284 2.06 -6.30 7.29
CA THR A 284 1.82 -4.98 6.69
C THR A 284 0.41 -4.82 6.13
N PRO A 285 -0.11 -5.70 5.25
CA PRO A 285 -1.46 -5.56 4.70
C PRO A 285 -2.56 -5.61 5.75
N ALA A 286 -2.40 -6.44 6.80
CA ALA A 286 -3.37 -6.53 7.89
C ALA A 286 -3.47 -5.21 8.66
N THR A 287 -2.32 -4.60 9.01
CA THR A 287 -2.26 -3.32 9.71
C THR A 287 -2.84 -2.18 8.87
N LEU A 288 -2.46 -2.10 7.58
CA LEU A 288 -2.98 -1.09 6.65
C LEU A 288 -4.49 -1.22 6.44
N SER A 289 -4.99 -2.45 6.27
CA SER A 289 -6.42 -2.71 6.13
C SER A 289 -7.20 -2.29 7.37
N ALA A 290 -6.68 -2.54 8.55
CA ALA A 290 -7.31 -2.17 9.81
C ALA A 290 -7.33 -0.63 10.01
N ILE A 291 -6.24 0.08 9.72
CA ILE A 291 -6.15 1.55 9.76
C ILE A 291 -7.15 2.16 8.75
N SER A 292 -7.17 1.64 7.52
CA SER A 292 -8.07 2.12 6.46
C SER A 292 -9.55 1.90 6.82
N ASN A 293 -9.89 0.72 7.35
CA ASN A 293 -11.26 0.44 7.80
C ASN A 293 -11.67 1.32 8.99
N GLY A 294 -10.77 1.56 9.94
CA GLY A 294 -10.99 2.50 11.03
C GLY A 294 -11.29 3.90 10.53
N ALA A 295 -10.48 4.42 9.61
CA ALA A 295 -10.67 5.75 9.01
C ALA A 295 -12.04 5.88 8.31
N LYS A 296 -12.47 4.86 7.57
CA LYS A 296 -13.82 4.81 6.95
C LYS A 296 -14.96 4.89 7.95
N ASN A 297 -14.74 4.44 9.18
CA ASN A 297 -15.73 4.45 10.26
C ASN A 297 -15.50 5.60 11.27
N GLY A 298 -14.76 6.65 10.89
CA GLY A 298 -14.52 7.81 11.72
C GLY A 298 -13.50 7.60 12.85
N ILE A 299 -12.73 6.51 12.84
CA ILE A 299 -11.71 6.20 13.85
C ILE A 299 -10.32 6.41 13.26
N LEU A 300 -9.61 7.43 13.75
CA LEU A 300 -8.25 7.73 13.31
C LEU A 300 -7.21 7.03 14.20
N PHE A 301 -6.49 6.06 13.60
CA PHE A 301 -5.35 5.41 14.27
C PHE A 301 -4.05 6.15 13.97
N LYS A 302 -3.24 6.41 14.99
CA LYS A 302 -1.93 7.07 14.85
C LYS A 302 -0.80 6.10 14.46
N GLY A 303 -1.10 5.13 13.58
CA GLY A 303 -0.14 4.19 13.01
C GLY A 303 -0.26 2.76 13.53
N GLY A 304 0.53 1.85 12.94
CA GLY A 304 0.50 0.43 13.25
C GLY A 304 0.80 0.10 14.72
N ALA A 305 1.69 0.87 15.36
CA ALA A 305 1.98 0.69 16.78
C ALA A 305 0.78 0.97 17.70
N ALA A 306 -0.10 1.91 17.33
CA ALA A 306 -1.33 2.18 18.07
C ALA A 306 -2.33 1.02 17.91
N MET A 307 -2.40 0.44 16.70
CA MET A 307 -3.22 -0.73 16.41
C MET A 307 -2.78 -1.97 17.20
N GLU A 308 -1.47 -2.22 17.27
CA GLU A 308 -0.92 -3.29 18.11
C GLU A 308 -1.21 -3.08 19.61
N ALA A 309 -1.13 -1.84 20.10
CA ALA A 309 -1.44 -1.53 21.49
C ALA A 309 -2.90 -1.85 21.82
N LEU A 310 -3.83 -1.61 20.89
CA LEU A 310 -5.24 -1.98 21.06
C LEU A 310 -5.45 -3.48 21.20
N SER A 311 -4.70 -4.32 20.46
CA SER A 311 -4.84 -5.77 20.51
C SER A 311 -4.45 -6.38 21.85
N THR A 312 -3.63 -5.69 22.63
CA THR A 312 -3.13 -6.12 23.96
C THR A 312 -3.73 -5.34 25.12
N MET A 313 -4.68 -4.44 24.85
CA MET A 313 -5.27 -3.56 25.83
C MET A 313 -6.29 -4.29 26.71
N ASN A 314 -6.18 -4.08 28.05
CA ASN A 314 -7.15 -4.57 29.02
C ASN A 314 -8.10 -3.47 29.52
N ILE A 315 -7.66 -2.20 29.46
CA ILE A 315 -8.42 -1.04 29.97
C ILE A 315 -8.26 0.09 28.96
N LEU A 316 -9.38 0.70 28.56
CA LEU A 316 -9.45 1.87 27.70
C LEU A 316 -9.97 3.06 28.50
N TYR A 317 -9.22 4.15 28.53
CA TYR A 317 -9.68 5.44 29.00
C TYR A 317 -10.04 6.32 27.81
N THR A 318 -11.29 6.79 27.77
CA THR A 318 -11.75 7.70 26.72
C THR A 318 -12.10 9.04 27.35
N ASP A 319 -11.68 10.14 26.72
CA ASP A 319 -12.19 11.46 26.99
C ASP A 319 -13.30 11.77 25.98
N LYS A 320 -14.37 12.41 26.38
CA LYS A 320 -15.51 12.78 25.53
C LYS A 320 -15.30 14.12 24.85
N THR A 321 -14.59 15.04 25.52
CA THR A 321 -14.37 16.41 25.06
C THR A 321 -12.88 16.70 25.03
N GLY A 322 -12.31 16.71 23.82
CA GLY A 322 -10.92 17.08 23.58
C GLY A 322 -10.83 18.13 22.51
#